data_29d55b94fafcf177ef715aa999880060
#
_entry.id   29d55b94fafcf177ef715aa999880060
#
_cell.length_a   1.000
_cell.length_b   1.000
_cell.length_c   1.000
_cell.angle_alpha   90.00
_cell.angle_beta   90.00
_cell.angle_gamma   90.00
#
_symmetry.space_group_name_H-M   'P 1'
#
loop_
_entity.id
_entity.type
_entity.pdbx_description
1 polymer ?
#
loop_
_entity_poly.entity_id
_entity_poly.type
_entity_poly.pdbx_seq_one_letter_code
_entity_poly.pdbx_strand_id
1 'polypeptide(L)'
;MKRRGRRSIRTAAAAILLFAITLCFPVVGARAYSGLRLEVTACDTGEVLLRMEVTAGAEFSVWFLHSYDRAPFEEHYRVLGREHIRLTHMTFKGSLNGQGFVLGTYRSLPDGSAELADIDQELDQVSFRLGSPDLADHTLSIGGRRLRLLDYAEAGTLLCIRVR
;
A
#
# COMPACT_ATOMS: atom_id res chain seq x y z
N MET A 1 -91.02 -7.82 -37.81
CA MET A 1 -89.68 -8.32 -37.80
C MET A 1 -88.71 -7.23 -37.32
N LYS A 2 -88.21 -7.27 -36.10
CA LYS A 2 -87.40 -6.23 -35.47
C LYS A 2 -85.92 -6.72 -35.41
N ARG A 3 -85.00 -6.07 -36.13
CA ARG A 3 -83.58 -6.28 -36.02
C ARG A 3 -82.99 -5.45 -34.88
N ARG A 4 -82.44 -6.10 -33.82
CA ARG A 4 -81.74 -5.46 -32.76
C ARG A 4 -80.27 -5.19 -33.17
N GLY A 5 -79.85 -3.92 -33.16
CA GLY A 5 -78.47 -3.50 -33.34
C GLY A 5 -77.62 -3.80 -32.10
N ARG A 6 -76.50 -4.46 -32.28
CA ARG A 6 -75.50 -4.65 -31.26
C ARG A 6 -74.58 -3.41 -31.14
N ARG A 7 -74.59 -2.77 -29.98
CA ARG A 7 -73.60 -1.72 -29.64
C ARG A 7 -72.32 -2.38 -29.24
N SER A 8 -71.26 -2.09 -29.97
CA SER A 8 -69.90 -2.44 -29.65
C SER A 8 -69.34 -1.46 -28.59
N ILE A 9 -69.01 -1.95 -27.45
CA ILE A 9 -68.28 -1.20 -26.37
C ILE A 9 -66.79 -1.31 -26.66
N ARG A 10 -66.20 -0.21 -27.09
CA ARG A 10 -64.72 -0.11 -27.20
C ARG A 10 -64.14 0.23 -25.83
N THR A 11 -63.50 -0.71 -25.18
CA THR A 11 -62.71 -0.52 -24.00
C THR A 11 -61.37 0.08 -24.40
N ALA A 12 -61.14 1.32 -23.98
CA ALA A 12 -59.84 1.97 -24.10
C ALA A 12 -58.96 1.48 -22.96
N ALA A 13 -57.92 0.73 -23.31
CA ALA A 13 -56.88 0.36 -22.35
C ALA A 13 -55.85 1.50 -22.23
N ALA A 14 -55.87 2.20 -21.10
CA ALA A 14 -54.85 3.20 -20.80
C ALA A 14 -53.57 2.48 -20.33
N ALA A 15 -52.53 2.52 -21.16
CA ALA A 15 -51.18 2.04 -20.77
C ALA A 15 -50.49 3.11 -19.88
N ILE A 16 -50.35 2.83 -18.60
CA ILE A 16 -49.56 3.65 -17.70
C ILE A 16 -48.09 3.23 -17.85
N LEU A 17 -47.30 4.08 -18.51
CA LEU A 17 -45.82 3.92 -18.61
C LEU A 17 -45.21 4.43 -17.33
N LEU A 18 -44.81 3.52 -16.42
CA LEU A 18 -44.01 3.84 -15.25
C LEU A 18 -42.55 4.02 -15.67
N PHE A 19 -42.10 5.28 -15.76
CA PHE A 19 -40.71 5.66 -15.97
C PHE A 19 -39.97 5.50 -14.62
N ALA A 20 -39.28 4.39 -14.41
CA ALA A 20 -38.37 4.21 -13.28
C ALA A 20 -37.09 5.03 -13.55
N ILE A 21 -36.99 6.22 -12.97
CA ILE A 21 -35.77 7.01 -12.95
C ILE A 21 -34.85 6.38 -11.90
N THR A 22 -33.92 5.55 -12.36
CA THR A 22 -32.83 5.05 -11.53
C THR A 22 -31.82 6.19 -11.30
N LEU A 23 -31.94 6.88 -10.16
CA LEU A 23 -30.95 7.85 -9.70
C LEU A 23 -29.67 7.11 -9.36
N CYS A 24 -28.76 7.05 -10.33
CA CYS A 24 -27.39 6.59 -10.12
C CYS A 24 -26.66 7.68 -9.33
N PHE A 25 -26.71 7.64 -7.99
CA PHE A 25 -25.85 8.47 -7.17
C PHE A 25 -24.41 7.96 -7.34
N PRO A 26 -23.45 8.80 -7.76
CA PRO A 26 -22.04 8.41 -7.68
C PRO A 26 -21.73 8.22 -6.20
N VAL A 27 -21.39 7.00 -5.82
CA VAL A 27 -20.80 6.72 -4.52
C VAL A 27 -19.43 7.41 -4.54
N VAL A 28 -19.40 8.68 -4.14
CA VAL A 28 -18.16 9.36 -3.81
C VAL A 28 -17.63 8.62 -2.59
N GLY A 29 -16.70 7.70 -2.83
CA GLY A 29 -16.02 7.00 -1.76
C GLY A 29 -15.44 8.03 -0.81
N ALA A 30 -16.03 8.15 0.38
CA ALA A 30 -15.48 8.96 1.44
C ALA A 30 -14.07 8.42 1.72
N ARG A 31 -13.06 9.13 1.22
CA ARG A 31 -11.67 8.88 1.55
C ARG A 31 -11.59 9.11 3.05
N ALA A 32 -11.51 8.04 3.83
CA ALA A 32 -11.33 8.15 5.26
C ALA A 32 -10.00 8.89 5.49
N TYR A 33 -10.10 10.17 5.80
CA TYR A 33 -8.95 10.99 6.16
C TYR A 33 -8.55 10.55 7.57
N SER A 34 -7.63 9.62 7.66
CA SER A 34 -7.22 9.04 8.95
C SER A 34 -6.36 10.00 9.77
N GLY A 35 -5.90 11.10 9.19
CA GLY A 35 -4.96 12.03 9.82
C GLY A 35 -3.59 11.42 10.12
N LEU A 36 -3.33 10.18 9.65
CA LEU A 36 -2.03 9.53 9.82
C LEU A 36 -1.03 10.09 8.81
N ARG A 37 0.23 10.20 9.25
CA ARG A 37 1.34 10.61 8.40
C ARG A 37 2.49 9.65 8.57
N LEU A 38 3.05 9.20 7.46
CA LEU A 38 4.32 8.52 7.45
C LEU A 38 5.41 9.59 7.36
N GLU A 39 6.32 9.58 8.31
CA GLU A 39 7.44 10.51 8.38
C GLU A 39 8.76 9.74 8.31
N VAL A 40 9.69 10.24 7.49
CA VAL A 40 11.09 9.84 7.52
C VAL A 40 11.87 10.96 8.20
N THR A 41 12.57 10.61 9.26
CA THR A 41 13.34 11.56 10.07
C THR A 41 14.80 11.13 10.20
N ALA A 42 15.70 12.06 10.38
CA ALA A 42 17.01 11.79 10.94
C ALA A 42 16.82 11.46 12.43
N CYS A 43 17.10 10.20 12.85
CA CYS A 43 16.76 9.74 14.20
C CYS A 43 17.46 10.55 15.29
N ASP A 44 18.71 10.98 15.04
CA ASP A 44 19.55 11.64 16.03
C ASP A 44 19.13 13.09 16.31
N THR A 45 18.61 13.77 15.29
CA THR A 45 18.18 15.19 15.38
C THR A 45 16.67 15.36 15.48
N GLY A 46 15.90 14.36 15.03
CA GLY A 46 14.45 14.46 14.89
C GLY A 46 14.02 15.30 13.67
N GLU A 47 14.95 15.74 12.83
CA GLU A 47 14.65 16.47 11.61
C GLU A 47 13.74 15.65 10.68
N VAL A 48 12.63 16.25 10.23
CA VAL A 48 11.70 15.60 9.29
C VAL A 48 12.18 15.84 7.87
N LEU A 49 12.62 14.78 7.22
CA LEU A 49 13.12 14.79 5.84
C LEU A 49 12.00 14.60 4.81
N LEU A 50 11.04 13.73 5.13
CA LEU A 50 9.88 13.44 4.30
C LEU A 50 8.63 13.31 5.17
N ARG A 51 7.50 13.78 4.63
CA ARG A 51 6.18 13.61 5.24
C ARG A 51 5.14 13.30 4.18
N MET A 52 4.35 12.27 4.39
CA MET A 52 3.31 11.82 3.47
C MET A 52 2.05 11.43 4.25
N GLU A 53 0.89 11.84 3.76
CA GLU A 53 -0.39 11.40 4.32
C GLU A 53 -0.64 9.94 3.95
N VAL A 54 -1.03 9.16 4.93
CA VAL A 54 -1.32 7.72 4.79
C VAL A 54 -2.61 7.35 5.51
N THR A 55 -3.11 6.17 5.20
CA THR A 55 -4.26 5.57 5.91
C THR A 55 -3.83 4.26 6.56
N ALA A 56 -4.57 3.79 7.54
CA ALA A 56 -4.40 2.43 8.01
C ALA A 56 -4.63 1.46 6.84
N GLY A 57 -3.80 0.43 6.75
CA GLY A 57 -3.74 -0.50 5.62
C GLY A 57 -2.86 -0.04 4.45
N ALA A 58 -2.35 1.20 4.44
CA ALA A 58 -1.40 1.64 3.42
C ALA A 58 -0.12 0.80 3.47
N GLU A 59 0.40 0.47 2.30
CA GLU A 59 1.64 -0.31 2.17
C GLU A 59 2.78 0.58 1.69
N PHE A 60 3.97 0.28 2.19
CA PHE A 60 5.21 0.88 1.72
C PHE A 60 6.33 -0.16 1.77
N SER A 61 7.40 0.09 1.03
CA SER A 61 8.59 -0.78 1.06
C SER A 61 9.86 0.04 1.12
N VAL A 62 10.90 -0.59 1.65
CA VAL A 62 12.27 -0.06 1.64
C VAL A 62 13.13 -1.04 0.86
N TRP A 63 13.53 -0.60 -0.32
CA TRP A 63 14.46 -1.33 -1.17
C TRP A 63 15.90 -0.90 -0.89
N PHE A 64 16.83 -1.83 -0.93
CA PHE A 64 18.27 -1.55 -0.87
C PHE A 64 19.09 -2.64 -1.53
N LEU A 65 20.36 -2.32 -1.85
CA LEU A 65 21.34 -3.29 -2.29
C LEU A 65 21.97 -3.93 -1.05
N HIS A 66 21.75 -5.23 -0.86
CA HIS A 66 22.32 -5.95 0.28
C HIS A 66 23.86 -5.93 0.20
N SER A 67 24.52 -5.42 1.24
CA SER A 67 25.95 -5.08 1.19
C SER A 67 26.84 -6.30 0.97
N TYR A 68 26.47 -7.45 1.49
CA TYR A 68 27.27 -8.69 1.35
C TYR A 68 27.00 -9.39 0.01
N ASP A 69 25.73 -9.67 -0.31
CA ASP A 69 25.36 -10.40 -1.53
C ASP A 69 25.43 -9.54 -2.78
N ARG A 70 25.51 -8.21 -2.64
CA ARG A 70 25.47 -7.24 -3.74
C ARG A 70 24.22 -7.43 -4.62
N ALA A 71 23.14 -7.81 -4.00
CA ALA A 71 21.89 -8.20 -4.64
C ALA A 71 20.70 -7.39 -4.09
N PRO A 72 19.65 -7.18 -4.89
CA PRO A 72 18.44 -6.48 -4.44
C PRO A 72 17.81 -7.13 -3.22
N PHE A 73 17.40 -6.30 -2.28
CA PHE A 73 16.64 -6.65 -1.10
C PHE A 73 15.53 -5.63 -0.89
N GLU A 74 14.33 -6.06 -0.53
CA GLU A 74 13.21 -5.17 -0.28
C GLU A 74 12.37 -5.69 0.89
N GLU A 75 12.17 -4.82 1.87
CA GLU A 75 11.31 -5.07 3.03
C GLU A 75 9.97 -4.41 2.80
N HIS A 76 8.88 -5.15 3.00
CA HIS A 76 7.51 -4.70 2.75
C HIS A 76 6.74 -4.53 4.05
N TYR A 77 6.14 -3.36 4.20
CA TYR A 77 5.49 -2.94 5.43
C TYR A 77 4.04 -2.53 5.20
N ARG A 78 3.24 -2.66 6.24
CA ARG A 78 1.86 -2.16 6.29
C ARG A 78 1.67 -1.23 7.49
N VAL A 79 1.03 -0.09 7.25
CA VAL A 79 0.61 0.85 8.29
C VAL A 79 -0.58 0.25 9.03
N LEU A 80 -0.48 0.03 10.33
CA LEU A 80 -1.60 -0.41 11.15
C LEU A 80 -2.28 0.76 11.87
N GLY A 81 -1.50 1.77 12.25
CA GLY A 81 -1.97 2.95 12.96
C GLY A 81 -0.83 3.88 13.35
N ARG A 82 -1.10 4.77 14.27
CA ARG A 82 -0.07 5.66 14.84
C ARG A 82 0.96 4.84 15.61
N GLU A 83 2.26 5.06 15.28
CA GLU A 83 3.38 4.32 15.88
C GLU A 83 3.21 2.79 15.78
N HIS A 84 2.56 2.34 14.70
CA HIS A 84 2.25 0.93 14.55
C HIS A 84 2.38 0.51 13.08
N ILE A 85 3.43 -0.22 12.79
CA ILE A 85 3.84 -0.70 11.48
C ILE A 85 4.03 -2.21 11.57
N ARG A 86 3.69 -2.93 10.52
CA ARG A 86 3.94 -4.37 10.42
C ARG A 86 4.86 -4.67 9.26
N LEU A 87 5.95 -5.38 9.52
CA LEU A 87 6.74 -6.03 8.47
C LEU A 87 5.97 -7.28 8.02
N THR A 88 5.59 -7.32 6.76
CA THR A 88 4.71 -8.36 6.21
C THR A 88 5.48 -9.45 5.47
N HIS A 89 6.46 -9.07 4.69
CA HIS A 89 7.32 -9.98 3.92
C HIS A 89 8.59 -9.26 3.46
N MET A 90 9.55 -10.02 2.98
CA MET A 90 10.78 -9.54 2.36
C MET A 90 10.95 -10.23 1.01
N THR A 91 11.45 -9.50 -0.01
CA THR A 91 11.85 -10.07 -1.29
C THR A 91 13.31 -9.81 -1.55
N PHE A 92 14.02 -10.77 -2.12
CA PHE A 92 15.47 -10.64 -2.27
C PHE A 92 16.02 -11.55 -3.39
N LYS A 93 17.23 -11.18 -3.88
CA LYS A 93 18.09 -12.06 -4.67
C LYS A 93 19.37 -12.28 -3.88
N GLY A 94 19.62 -13.53 -3.48
CA GLY A 94 20.77 -13.85 -2.67
C GLY A 94 20.46 -14.94 -1.66
N SER A 95 21.45 -15.34 -0.89
CA SER A 95 21.32 -16.44 0.07
C SER A 95 20.94 -15.98 1.47
N LEU A 96 20.95 -14.68 1.77
CA LEU A 96 20.81 -14.09 3.11
C LEU A 96 21.75 -14.72 4.18
N ASN A 97 22.70 -15.56 3.77
CA ASN A 97 23.54 -16.35 4.68
C ASN A 97 22.76 -17.09 5.79
N GLY A 98 21.53 -17.49 5.51
CA GLY A 98 20.62 -18.12 6.48
C GLY A 98 20.01 -17.18 7.52
N GLN A 99 20.27 -15.88 7.42
CA GLN A 99 19.66 -14.89 8.33
C GLN A 99 18.20 -14.64 7.90
N GLY A 100 17.33 -14.52 8.89
CA GLY A 100 15.93 -14.17 8.68
C GLY A 100 14.98 -15.34 8.41
N PHE A 101 15.44 -16.53 8.11
CA PHE A 101 14.56 -17.70 7.85
C PHE A 101 13.67 -18.09 9.04
N VAL A 102 13.99 -17.63 10.23
CA VAL A 102 13.17 -17.83 11.42
C VAL A 102 12.00 -16.82 11.52
N LEU A 103 11.99 -15.78 10.68
CA LEU A 103 10.98 -14.71 10.72
C LEU A 103 9.72 -15.06 9.94
N GLY A 104 9.80 -15.97 8.96
CA GLY A 104 8.67 -16.28 8.10
C GLY A 104 8.89 -17.54 7.27
N THR A 105 8.04 -17.73 6.26
CA THR A 105 8.05 -18.89 5.35
C THR A 105 8.85 -18.55 4.09
N TYR A 106 9.94 -19.28 3.84
CA TYR A 106 10.73 -19.13 2.61
C TYR A 106 9.99 -19.68 1.39
N ARG A 107 9.98 -18.89 0.30
CA ARG A 107 9.42 -19.27 -1.01
C ARG A 107 10.39 -18.86 -2.12
N SER A 108 10.71 -19.78 -3.02
CA SER A 108 11.41 -19.43 -4.27
C SER A 108 10.41 -18.89 -5.28
N LEU A 109 10.78 -17.83 -5.99
CA LEU A 109 9.95 -17.20 -7.02
C LEU A 109 10.43 -17.61 -8.43
N PRO A 110 9.54 -17.58 -9.46
CA PRO A 110 9.88 -18.03 -10.82
C PRO A 110 10.98 -17.21 -11.51
N ASP A 111 11.19 -15.96 -11.09
CA ASP A 111 12.23 -15.06 -11.63
C ASP A 111 13.63 -15.28 -11.02
N GLY A 112 13.78 -16.29 -10.18
CA GLY A 112 15.01 -16.60 -9.46
C GLY A 112 15.26 -15.74 -8.22
N SER A 113 14.30 -14.91 -7.83
CA SER A 113 14.29 -14.26 -6.51
C SER A 113 13.68 -15.19 -5.46
N ALA A 114 13.70 -14.77 -4.22
CA ALA A 114 13.04 -15.44 -3.12
C ALA A 114 12.22 -14.45 -2.29
N GLU A 115 11.23 -15.00 -1.61
CA GLU A 115 10.40 -14.28 -0.65
C GLU A 115 10.51 -14.96 0.71
N LEU A 116 10.58 -14.16 1.76
CA LEU A 116 10.30 -14.58 3.12
C LEU A 116 8.91 -14.04 3.47
N ALA A 117 7.92 -14.90 3.32
CA ALA A 117 6.51 -14.55 3.49
C ALA A 117 6.03 -14.79 4.92
N ASP A 118 4.80 -14.35 5.19
CA ASP A 118 4.10 -14.59 6.46
C ASP A 118 4.86 -14.04 7.69
N ILE A 119 5.62 -12.96 7.51
CA ILE A 119 6.23 -12.20 8.59
C ILE A 119 5.13 -11.36 9.23
N ASP A 120 4.93 -11.53 10.53
CA ASP A 120 3.92 -10.79 11.29
C ASP A 120 4.58 -10.00 12.43
N GLN A 121 5.66 -9.29 12.08
CA GLN A 121 6.43 -8.54 13.06
C GLN A 121 5.92 -7.11 13.18
N GLU A 122 5.42 -6.75 14.36
CA GLU A 122 4.96 -5.39 14.66
C GLU A 122 6.12 -4.54 15.19
N LEU A 123 6.14 -3.28 14.74
CA LEU A 123 7.20 -2.32 14.99
C LEU A 123 6.59 -0.95 15.29
N ASP A 124 7.17 -0.21 16.21
CA ASP A 124 6.82 1.20 16.46
C ASP A 124 7.42 2.11 15.38
N GLN A 125 8.55 1.68 14.81
CA GLN A 125 9.29 2.38 13.76
C GLN A 125 10.17 1.42 12.97
N VAL A 126 10.51 1.81 11.76
CA VAL A 126 11.60 1.19 10.97
C VAL A 126 12.82 2.10 11.07
N SER A 127 13.98 1.54 11.45
CA SER A 127 15.21 2.32 11.54
C SER A 127 16.38 1.60 10.88
N PHE A 128 17.15 2.36 10.10
CA PHE A 128 18.33 1.85 9.41
C PHE A 128 19.32 2.99 9.15
N ARG A 129 20.58 2.62 8.95
CA ARG A 129 21.61 3.57 8.53
C ARG A 129 21.64 3.68 7.02
N LEU A 130 21.48 4.91 6.52
CA LEU A 130 21.48 5.20 5.09
C LEU A 130 22.84 4.84 4.47
N GLY A 131 22.84 3.90 3.54
CA GLY A 131 24.05 3.49 2.84
C GLY A 131 24.41 4.45 1.73
N SER A 132 25.69 4.38 1.29
CA SER A 132 26.16 5.09 0.09
C SER A 132 25.55 4.49 -1.18
N PRO A 133 25.63 5.19 -2.33
CA PRO A 133 25.15 4.67 -3.61
C PRO A 133 25.74 3.29 -3.96
N ASP A 134 26.99 3.06 -3.57
CA ASP A 134 27.70 1.81 -3.88
C ASP A 134 27.41 0.69 -2.89
N LEU A 135 26.87 1.00 -1.70
CA LEU A 135 26.66 0.02 -0.65
C LEU A 135 25.21 -0.39 -0.46
N ALA A 136 24.27 0.50 -0.51
CA ALA A 136 22.89 0.15 -0.26
C ALA A 136 21.88 0.93 -1.11
N ASP A 137 22.07 2.23 -1.32
CA ASP A 137 21.21 3.09 -2.15
C ASP A 137 19.71 2.97 -1.81
N HIS A 138 19.36 3.14 -0.52
CA HIS A 138 18.01 2.92 -0.03
C HIS A 138 16.95 3.75 -0.76
N THR A 139 15.87 3.09 -1.16
CA THR A 139 14.72 3.70 -1.83
C THR A 139 13.43 3.35 -1.09
N LEU A 140 12.67 4.37 -0.70
CA LEU A 140 11.32 4.23 -0.14
C LEU A 140 10.30 4.21 -1.28
N SER A 141 9.46 3.17 -1.34
CA SER A 141 8.32 3.08 -2.26
C SER A 141 7.02 3.20 -1.48
N ILE A 142 6.16 4.15 -1.85
CA ILE A 142 4.87 4.39 -1.21
C ILE A 142 3.90 5.13 -2.13
N GLY A 143 2.65 4.68 -2.20
CA GLY A 143 1.62 5.35 -3.00
C GLY A 143 1.99 5.48 -4.49
N GLY A 144 2.70 4.51 -5.06
CA GLY A 144 3.18 4.51 -6.44
C GLY A 144 4.40 5.42 -6.69
N ARG A 145 4.96 6.06 -5.67
CA ARG A 145 6.17 6.89 -5.75
C ARG A 145 7.38 6.08 -5.28
N ARG A 146 8.52 6.31 -5.94
CA ARG A 146 9.83 5.80 -5.51
C ARG A 146 10.70 6.99 -5.15
N LEU A 147 11.20 7.02 -3.92
CA LEU A 147 11.95 8.13 -3.34
C LEU A 147 13.31 7.61 -2.90
N ARG A 148 14.36 8.00 -3.62
CA ARG A 148 15.74 7.68 -3.26
C ARG A 148 16.13 8.47 -2.03
N LEU A 149 16.46 7.81 -0.94
CA LEU A 149 16.65 8.49 0.35
C LEU A 149 17.94 9.33 0.42
N LEU A 150 18.91 9.02 -0.42
CA LEU A 150 20.11 9.86 -0.60
C LEU A 150 19.84 11.26 -1.19
N ASP A 151 18.65 11.48 -1.77
CA ASP A 151 18.24 12.81 -2.22
C ASP A 151 17.78 13.72 -1.07
N TYR A 152 17.62 13.16 0.14
CA TYR A 152 17.08 13.85 1.34
C TYR A 152 18.04 13.85 2.52
N ALA A 153 19.02 12.96 2.56
CA ALA A 153 20.02 12.90 3.62
C ALA A 153 21.34 12.31 3.11
N GLU A 154 22.42 12.61 3.82
CA GLU A 154 23.74 12.07 3.51
C GLU A 154 23.87 10.60 3.93
N ALA A 155 24.73 9.86 3.20
CA ALA A 155 25.11 8.51 3.58
C ALA A 155 25.67 8.49 5.01
N GLY A 156 25.31 7.46 5.78
CA GLY A 156 25.67 7.34 7.18
C GLY A 156 24.65 7.91 8.17
N THR A 157 23.67 8.70 7.71
CA THR A 157 22.56 9.18 8.55
C THR A 157 21.73 8.01 9.06
N LEU A 158 21.42 7.98 10.37
CA LEU A 158 20.46 7.04 10.93
C LEU A 158 19.05 7.56 10.65
N LEU A 159 18.29 6.83 9.82
CA LEU A 159 16.93 7.18 9.44
C LEU A 159 15.90 6.41 10.27
N CYS A 160 14.81 7.09 10.63
CA CYS A 160 13.64 6.52 11.29
C CYS A 160 12.40 6.77 10.42
N ILE A 161 11.66 5.72 10.09
CA ILE A 161 10.35 5.80 9.47
C ILE A 161 9.29 5.52 10.54
N ARG A 162 8.38 6.47 10.74
CA ARG A 162 7.30 6.38 11.75
C ARG A 162 5.97 6.77 11.16
N VAL A 163 4.89 6.29 11.79
CA VAL A 163 3.53 6.75 11.54
C VAL A 163 3.07 7.64 12.69
N ARG A 164 2.68 8.86 12.37
CA ARG A 164 2.24 9.88 13.34
C ARG A 164 0.77 10.24 13.17
#